data_6dc6285ab6b836e62bd987dae2f8dc48
#
_entry.id   6dc6285ab6b836e62bd987dae2f8dc48
#
_cell.length_a   1.000
_cell.length_b   1.000
_cell.length_c   1.000
_cell.angle_alpha   90.00
_cell.angle_beta   90.00
_cell.angle_gamma   90.00
#
_symmetry.space_group_name_H-M   'P 1'
#
loop_
_entity.id
_entity.type
_entity.pdbx_description
1 polymer ?
#
loop_
_entity_poly.entity_id
_entity_poly.type
_entity_poly.pdbx_seq_one_letter_code
_entity_poly.pdbx_strand_id
1 'polypeptide(L)'
;MRPTRSQRILATVAFVGTALGLATSVTLAGPPPKPADPCVGGLEPNLQAIVPHQLQIQNTGGRESLRLTNGLANTGQGPWHLEPQNVVSDAGGTTTAIQKIWSTKGGPSDPGSVAVCSVGTTVFEFHPAHNHWHIGSVARFGVHVANDDGRGGAIGNPVVNDRGIAQSFKTTFCLIDWVPIEGQKKTPEVTYWACDRTAPYQGVSVGWIDQYHHSLEGQEIDLTGAPVGVYYLKVHANDDGVFVETTTSDNVAWRSFRLTRDSNGNPKITLIATSPCSSPRMCGEDLPNR
;
A
#
# COMPACT_ATOMS: atom_id res chain seq x y z
N MET A 1 70.52 -32.44 -25.39
CA MET A 1 70.78 -31.52 -26.52
C MET A 1 69.83 -30.33 -26.42
N ARG A 2 70.35 -29.17 -26.19
CA ARG A 2 69.63 -27.90 -26.23
C ARG A 2 69.77 -27.31 -27.62
N PRO A 3 68.76 -26.56 -28.12
CA PRO A 3 69.02 -25.46 -29.06
C PRO A 3 68.60 -24.12 -28.51
N THR A 4 69.46 -23.27 -28.56
CA THR A 4 69.76 -21.85 -28.73
C THR A 4 68.57 -20.86 -28.94
N ARG A 5 68.68 -19.77 -28.13
CA ARG A 5 67.95 -18.49 -28.22
C ARG A 5 68.24 -17.77 -29.55
N SER A 6 67.22 -17.28 -30.16
CA SER A 6 67.31 -16.24 -31.18
C SER A 6 66.67 -14.94 -30.64
N GLN A 7 67.46 -13.91 -30.46
CA GLN A 7 67.01 -12.55 -30.09
C GLN A 7 66.46 -11.86 -31.35
N ARG A 8 65.26 -11.35 -31.23
CA ARG A 8 64.74 -10.37 -32.22
C ARG A 8 64.65 -9.01 -31.57
N ILE A 9 65.37 -8.07 -32.09
CA ILE A 9 65.39 -6.65 -31.76
C ILE A 9 64.09 -6.08 -32.38
N LEU A 10 63.23 -5.50 -31.54
CA LEU A 10 62.09 -4.67 -32.01
C LEU A 10 62.48 -3.20 -31.83
N ALA A 11 62.50 -2.53 -32.94
CA ALA A 11 62.64 -1.05 -32.98
C ALA A 11 61.32 -0.42 -32.60
N THR A 12 61.33 0.43 -31.55
CA THR A 12 60.16 1.21 -31.12
C THR A 12 60.15 2.52 -31.90
N VAL A 13 59.15 2.71 -32.76
CA VAL A 13 58.83 3.99 -33.37
C VAL A 13 57.82 4.72 -32.49
N ALA A 14 58.25 5.81 -31.89
CA ALA A 14 57.37 6.69 -31.13
C ALA A 14 56.60 7.61 -32.06
N PHE A 15 55.29 7.43 -32.17
CA PHE A 15 54.39 8.40 -32.77
C PHE A 15 53.89 9.35 -31.69
N VAL A 16 54.28 10.62 -31.78
CA VAL A 16 53.67 11.70 -30.97
C VAL A 16 52.47 12.20 -31.74
N GLY A 17 51.29 11.71 -31.35
CA GLY A 17 49.99 12.19 -31.86
C GLY A 17 49.43 13.19 -30.87
N THR A 18 49.43 14.50 -31.23
CA THR A 18 48.67 15.54 -30.53
C THR A 18 47.19 15.37 -30.84
N ALA A 19 46.45 14.73 -29.91
CA ALA A 19 44.98 14.68 -29.98
C ALA A 19 44.41 15.98 -29.38
N LEU A 20 43.88 16.89 -30.21
CA LEU A 20 42.98 17.94 -29.78
C LEU A 20 41.65 17.29 -29.36
N GLY A 21 41.47 17.13 -28.06
CA GLY A 21 40.19 16.67 -27.50
C GLY A 21 39.15 17.79 -27.54
N LEU A 22 38.20 17.71 -28.47
CA LEU A 22 36.95 18.47 -28.39
C LEU A 22 36.13 17.87 -27.23
N ALA A 23 36.13 18.52 -26.08
CA ALA A 23 35.24 18.23 -24.99
C ALA A 23 33.81 18.65 -25.39
N THR A 24 33.03 17.69 -25.90
CA THR A 24 31.59 17.87 -26.03
C THR A 24 30.98 17.76 -24.64
N SER A 25 30.53 18.89 -24.10
CA SER A 25 29.71 18.92 -22.88
C SER A 25 28.38 18.24 -23.18
N VAL A 26 28.21 16.99 -22.66
CA VAL A 26 26.95 16.33 -22.62
C VAL A 26 26.13 17.04 -21.53
N THR A 27 25.26 17.94 -21.92
CA THR A 27 24.20 18.42 -21.03
C THR A 27 23.27 17.26 -20.77
N LEU A 28 23.34 16.67 -19.56
CA LEU A 28 22.34 15.74 -19.08
C LEU A 28 21.00 16.49 -19.07
N ALA A 29 20.11 16.09 -19.96
CA ALA A 29 18.73 16.55 -19.92
C ALA A 29 18.18 16.24 -18.52
N GLY A 30 17.66 17.24 -17.81
CA GLY A 30 16.96 17.06 -16.56
C GLY A 30 15.81 16.06 -16.75
N PRO A 31 15.31 15.46 -15.68
CA PRO A 31 14.15 14.58 -15.75
C PRO A 31 13.02 15.32 -16.49
N PRO A 32 12.25 14.63 -17.34
CA PRO A 32 11.13 15.24 -18.04
C PRO A 32 10.20 15.92 -17.03
N PRO A 33 9.64 17.08 -17.35
CA PRO A 33 8.68 17.75 -16.47
C PRO A 33 7.53 16.78 -16.16
N LYS A 34 7.15 16.73 -14.87
CA LYS A 34 5.97 15.96 -14.44
C LYS A 34 4.78 16.41 -15.32
N PRO A 35 3.99 15.49 -15.88
CA PRO A 35 2.77 15.86 -16.61
C PRO A 35 1.94 16.82 -15.76
N ALA A 36 1.32 17.81 -16.42
CA ALA A 36 0.43 18.73 -15.72
C ALA A 36 -0.65 17.93 -15.01
N ASP A 37 -0.89 18.25 -13.73
CA ASP A 37 -1.92 17.59 -12.93
C ASP A 37 -3.30 17.88 -13.58
N PRO A 38 -4.02 16.86 -14.05
CA PRO A 38 -5.32 17.06 -14.69
C PRO A 38 -6.40 17.52 -13.71
N CYS A 39 -6.13 17.47 -12.39
CA CYS A 39 -7.07 17.73 -11.32
C CYS A 39 -6.88 19.10 -10.65
N VAL A 40 -6.19 20.04 -11.30
CA VAL A 40 -5.95 21.38 -10.74
C VAL A 40 -7.28 22.04 -10.31
N GLY A 41 -7.35 22.46 -9.06
CA GLY A 41 -8.52 23.09 -8.45
C GLY A 41 -9.51 22.11 -7.82
N GLY A 42 -9.27 20.81 -7.92
CA GLY A 42 -9.99 19.79 -7.18
C GLY A 42 -9.42 19.57 -5.78
N LEU A 43 -10.24 19.01 -4.89
CA LEU A 43 -9.83 18.61 -3.55
C LEU A 43 -9.44 17.14 -3.57
N GLU A 44 -8.15 16.87 -3.39
CA GLU A 44 -7.62 15.51 -3.40
C GLU A 44 -7.79 14.81 -2.06
N PRO A 45 -7.98 13.46 -2.06
CA PRO A 45 -7.83 12.66 -0.86
C PRO A 45 -6.37 12.63 -0.41
N ASN A 46 -6.14 12.14 0.81
CA ASN A 46 -4.85 11.73 1.32
C ASN A 46 -5.01 10.38 2.03
N LEU A 47 -4.43 9.35 1.46
CA LEU A 47 -4.66 7.97 1.87
C LEU A 47 -3.61 7.55 2.90
N GLN A 48 -4.05 7.20 4.09
CA GLN A 48 -3.16 6.72 5.15
C GLN A 48 -3.56 5.33 5.61
N ALA A 49 -2.59 4.44 5.75
CA ALA A 49 -2.81 3.22 6.48
C ALA A 49 -2.91 3.52 7.99
N ILE A 50 -3.86 2.91 8.70
CA ILE A 50 -3.81 2.90 10.17
C ILE A 50 -2.83 1.84 10.66
N VAL A 51 -2.33 1.99 11.88
CA VAL A 51 -1.45 0.99 12.47
C VAL A 51 -2.18 -0.35 12.56
N PRO A 52 -1.63 -1.44 11.96
CA PRO A 52 -2.25 -2.75 12.04
C PRO A 52 -2.33 -3.22 13.48
N HIS A 53 -3.47 -3.79 13.88
CA HIS A 53 -3.77 -4.13 15.27
C HIS A 53 -4.50 -5.47 15.39
N GLN A 54 -4.85 -5.87 16.62
CA GLN A 54 -5.48 -7.15 16.93
C GLN A 54 -4.74 -8.34 16.28
N LEU A 55 -3.40 -8.30 16.32
CA LEU A 55 -2.57 -9.33 15.75
C LEU A 55 -2.73 -10.64 16.52
N GLN A 56 -3.01 -11.72 15.80
CA GLN A 56 -3.14 -13.06 16.35
C GLN A 56 -2.39 -14.04 15.46
N ILE A 57 -1.56 -14.92 16.06
CA ILE A 57 -0.94 -16.00 15.32
C ILE A 57 -1.65 -17.31 15.64
N GLN A 58 -1.98 -18.07 14.61
CA GLN A 58 -2.69 -19.33 14.70
C GLN A 58 -1.88 -20.40 13.96
N ASN A 59 -1.87 -21.62 14.51
CA ASN A 59 -1.34 -22.79 13.83
C ASN A 59 -2.48 -23.79 13.62
N THR A 60 -2.85 -23.99 12.37
CA THR A 60 -3.91 -24.92 11.99
C THR A 60 -3.38 -25.92 10.96
N GLY A 61 -3.23 -27.17 11.38
CA GLY A 61 -2.73 -28.23 10.50
C GLY A 61 -1.33 -27.98 9.95
N GLY A 62 -0.47 -27.29 10.72
CA GLY A 62 0.89 -26.93 10.31
C GLY A 62 1.01 -25.65 9.49
N ARG A 63 -0.09 -24.97 9.19
CA ARG A 63 -0.08 -23.62 8.62
C ARG A 63 -0.11 -22.58 9.73
N GLU A 64 0.89 -21.71 9.73
CA GLU A 64 1.04 -20.62 10.69
C GLU A 64 0.54 -19.31 10.08
N SER A 65 -0.64 -18.86 10.47
CA SER A 65 -1.27 -17.65 9.93
C SER A 65 -1.22 -16.51 10.95
N LEU A 66 -0.61 -15.40 10.55
CA LEU A 66 -0.69 -14.12 11.26
C LEU A 66 -1.95 -13.38 10.79
N ARG A 67 -2.98 -13.36 11.62
CA ARG A 67 -4.19 -12.57 11.37
C ARG A 67 -4.03 -11.16 11.91
N LEU A 68 -4.65 -10.20 11.23
CA LEU A 68 -4.53 -8.79 11.56
C LEU A 68 -5.80 -8.02 11.21
N THR A 69 -6.09 -7.00 11.99
CA THR A 69 -7.01 -5.93 11.61
C THR A 69 -6.20 -4.78 11.02
N ASN A 70 -6.62 -4.27 9.86
CA ASN A 70 -6.06 -3.08 9.24
C ASN A 70 -7.17 -2.12 8.83
N GLY A 71 -6.80 -0.93 8.40
CA GLY A 71 -7.73 0.05 7.87
C GLY A 71 -7.02 1.12 7.08
N LEU A 72 -7.84 1.89 6.36
CA LEU A 72 -7.42 2.97 5.48
C LEU A 72 -8.20 4.22 5.83
N ALA A 73 -7.48 5.28 6.09
CA ALA A 73 -8.04 6.58 6.44
C ALA A 73 -7.91 7.54 5.27
N ASN A 74 -8.87 8.46 5.14
CA ASN A 74 -8.74 9.61 4.28
C ASN A 74 -8.58 10.87 5.11
N THR A 75 -7.37 11.42 5.14
CA THR A 75 -7.00 12.64 5.86
C THR A 75 -6.88 13.86 4.96
N GLY A 76 -7.26 13.74 3.68
CA GLY A 76 -7.12 14.75 2.66
C GLY A 76 -8.14 15.89 2.72
N GLN A 77 -8.24 16.61 1.63
CA GLN A 77 -9.16 17.74 1.50
C GLN A 77 -10.47 17.36 0.81
N GLY A 78 -10.45 16.32 -0.03
CA GLY A 78 -11.58 15.79 -0.74
C GLY A 78 -11.81 14.30 -0.48
N PRO A 79 -12.98 13.76 -0.88
CA PRO A 79 -13.29 12.36 -0.68
C PRO A 79 -12.45 11.47 -1.62
N TRP A 80 -12.08 10.30 -1.14
CA TRP A 80 -11.60 9.23 -2.00
C TRP A 80 -12.80 8.54 -2.62
N HIS A 81 -13.15 8.94 -3.85
CA HIS A 81 -14.38 8.55 -4.54
C HIS A 81 -14.06 7.73 -5.78
N LEU A 82 -14.67 6.57 -5.91
CA LEU A 82 -14.45 5.61 -6.99
C LEU A 82 -15.77 5.12 -7.56
N GLU A 83 -15.89 5.14 -8.89
CA GLU A 83 -17.03 4.65 -9.63
C GLU A 83 -16.63 3.60 -10.67
N PRO A 84 -17.51 2.66 -11.03
CA PRO A 84 -17.26 1.80 -12.19
C PRO A 84 -17.35 2.60 -13.48
N GLN A 85 -16.43 2.41 -14.41
CA GLN A 85 -16.49 3.04 -15.73
C GLN A 85 -17.75 2.65 -16.49
N ASN A 86 -18.15 1.39 -16.38
CA ASN A 86 -19.36 0.85 -16.95
C ASN A 86 -20.05 -0.04 -15.91
N VAL A 87 -21.37 0.07 -15.83
CA VAL A 87 -22.13 -0.85 -14.98
C VAL A 87 -22.07 -2.25 -15.62
N VAL A 88 -21.49 -3.19 -14.89
CA VAL A 88 -21.46 -4.60 -15.29
C VAL A 88 -22.60 -5.31 -14.58
N SER A 89 -23.52 -5.86 -15.34
CA SER A 89 -24.78 -6.40 -14.80
C SER A 89 -24.64 -7.76 -14.12
N ASP A 90 -23.54 -8.48 -14.35
CA ASP A 90 -23.45 -9.90 -14.00
C ASP A 90 -22.36 -10.21 -12.96
N ALA A 91 -22.63 -11.23 -12.15
CA ALA A 91 -21.71 -11.77 -11.17
C ALA A 91 -20.38 -12.18 -11.83
N GLY A 92 -19.27 -11.67 -11.30
CA GLY A 92 -17.92 -11.91 -11.83
C GLY A 92 -17.49 -10.93 -12.92
N GLY A 93 -18.27 -9.89 -13.19
CA GLY A 93 -17.87 -8.82 -14.11
C GLY A 93 -16.79 -7.93 -13.53
N THR A 94 -15.94 -7.42 -14.41
CA THR A 94 -14.90 -6.42 -14.07
C THR A 94 -15.01 -5.22 -14.98
N THR A 95 -14.66 -4.03 -14.45
CA THR A 95 -14.55 -2.79 -15.21
C THR A 95 -13.41 -1.95 -14.62
N THR A 96 -13.08 -0.84 -15.25
CA THR A 96 -12.13 0.11 -14.69
C THR A 96 -12.78 0.90 -13.56
N ALA A 97 -12.09 1.06 -12.44
CA ALA A 97 -12.44 2.02 -11.41
C ALA A 97 -12.03 3.42 -11.86
N ILE A 98 -12.97 4.35 -11.85
CA ILE A 98 -12.73 5.77 -12.15
C ILE A 98 -12.72 6.54 -10.84
N GLN A 99 -11.56 7.12 -10.51
CA GLN A 99 -11.47 8.06 -9.41
C GLN A 99 -11.94 9.45 -9.86
N LYS A 100 -12.85 10.05 -9.09
CA LYS A 100 -13.29 11.43 -9.30
C LYS A 100 -12.75 12.33 -8.20
N ILE A 101 -12.15 13.44 -8.59
CA ILE A 101 -11.71 14.51 -7.71
C ILE A 101 -12.75 15.62 -7.74
N TRP A 102 -13.22 16.02 -6.59
CA TRP A 102 -14.38 16.91 -6.44
C TRP A 102 -13.97 18.32 -6.05
N SER A 103 -14.84 19.30 -6.36
CA SER A 103 -14.63 20.70 -6.00
C SER A 103 -14.93 21.02 -4.54
N THR A 104 -15.59 20.11 -3.83
CA THR A 104 -15.95 20.28 -2.41
C THR A 104 -15.57 19.08 -1.55
N LYS A 105 -15.44 19.30 -0.24
CA LYS A 105 -15.05 18.29 0.73
C LYS A 105 -16.04 17.13 0.86
N GLY A 106 -17.33 17.40 0.71
CA GLY A 106 -18.38 16.37 0.75
C GLY A 106 -18.56 15.63 -0.58
N GLY A 107 -17.87 16.11 -1.64
CA GLY A 107 -17.92 15.46 -2.95
C GLY A 107 -19.34 15.30 -3.49
N PRO A 108 -19.77 14.08 -3.82
CA PRO A 108 -21.09 13.86 -4.42
C PRO A 108 -22.27 14.20 -3.49
N SER A 109 -22.04 14.32 -2.19
CA SER A 109 -23.07 14.63 -1.20
C SER A 109 -23.30 16.12 -1.02
N ASP A 110 -22.39 16.98 -1.49
CA ASP A 110 -22.52 18.42 -1.34
C ASP A 110 -23.34 19.02 -2.50
N PRO A 111 -24.39 19.83 -2.21
CA PRO A 111 -25.10 20.57 -3.24
C PRO A 111 -24.16 21.50 -4.02
N GLY A 112 -24.21 21.40 -5.37
CA GLY A 112 -23.38 22.21 -6.25
C GLY A 112 -21.93 21.75 -6.41
N SER A 113 -21.54 20.63 -5.79
CA SER A 113 -20.26 19.99 -6.05
C SER A 113 -20.17 19.47 -7.48
N VAL A 114 -19.01 19.64 -8.08
CA VAL A 114 -18.72 19.13 -9.43
C VAL A 114 -17.45 18.30 -9.43
N ALA A 115 -17.42 17.25 -10.24
CA ALA A 115 -16.19 16.52 -10.50
C ALA A 115 -15.25 17.39 -11.35
N VAL A 116 -14.11 17.78 -10.80
CA VAL A 116 -13.10 18.59 -11.47
C VAL A 116 -12.34 17.77 -12.50
N CYS A 117 -12.03 16.52 -12.15
CA CYS A 117 -11.44 15.57 -13.08
C CYS A 117 -11.88 14.13 -12.75
N SER A 118 -11.61 13.24 -13.72
CA SER A 118 -11.85 11.80 -13.61
C SER A 118 -10.64 11.06 -14.13
N VAL A 119 -10.11 10.13 -13.36
CA VAL A 119 -8.91 9.35 -13.67
C VAL A 119 -9.23 7.86 -13.62
N GLY A 120 -8.96 7.13 -14.69
CA GLY A 120 -9.00 5.67 -14.68
C GLY A 120 -7.86 5.13 -13.81
N THR A 121 -8.18 4.25 -12.86
CA THR A 121 -7.20 3.80 -11.87
C THR A 121 -6.93 2.31 -11.95
N THR A 122 -7.78 1.51 -11.38
CA THR A 122 -7.58 0.06 -11.17
C THR A 122 -8.84 -0.71 -11.55
N VAL A 123 -8.92 -1.96 -11.11
CA VAL A 123 -10.09 -2.80 -11.33
C VAL A 123 -11.20 -2.48 -10.34
N PHE A 124 -12.43 -2.45 -10.85
CA PHE A 124 -13.68 -2.50 -10.11
C PHE A 124 -14.32 -3.83 -10.46
N GLU A 125 -14.39 -4.75 -9.50
CA GLU A 125 -14.84 -6.12 -9.74
C GLU A 125 -16.00 -6.52 -8.83
N PHE A 126 -16.95 -7.28 -9.37
CA PHE A 126 -17.98 -7.88 -8.56
C PHE A 126 -17.50 -9.20 -8.00
N HIS A 127 -17.50 -9.33 -6.66
CA HIS A 127 -17.06 -10.53 -5.96
C HIS A 127 -18.28 -11.43 -5.64
N PRO A 128 -18.49 -12.54 -6.38
CA PRO A 128 -19.70 -13.33 -6.25
C PRO A 128 -19.90 -13.96 -4.86
N ALA A 129 -18.81 -14.38 -4.22
CA ALA A 129 -18.85 -14.99 -2.89
C ALA A 129 -19.32 -14.02 -1.80
N HIS A 130 -19.06 -12.73 -1.97
CA HIS A 130 -19.46 -11.68 -1.03
C HIS A 130 -20.71 -10.91 -1.50
N ASN A 131 -21.16 -11.13 -2.73
CA ASN A 131 -22.29 -10.45 -3.35
C ASN A 131 -22.17 -8.91 -3.35
N HIS A 132 -20.94 -8.38 -3.46
CA HIS A 132 -20.67 -6.96 -3.54
C HIS A 132 -19.46 -6.63 -4.40
N TRP A 133 -19.26 -5.34 -4.68
CA TRP A 133 -18.16 -4.83 -5.48
C TRP A 133 -16.91 -4.59 -4.65
N HIS A 134 -15.75 -4.81 -5.28
CA HIS A 134 -14.42 -4.53 -4.73
C HIS A 134 -13.63 -3.60 -5.64
N ILE A 135 -12.76 -2.79 -5.03
CA ILE A 135 -11.75 -1.96 -5.69
C ILE A 135 -10.40 -2.64 -5.52
N GLY A 136 -9.63 -2.78 -6.61
CA GLY A 136 -8.27 -3.32 -6.60
C GLY A 136 -7.21 -2.31 -6.15
N SER A 137 -6.00 -2.80 -5.89
CA SER A 137 -4.79 -1.99 -5.60
C SER A 137 -4.93 -0.98 -4.45
N VAL A 138 -5.88 -1.19 -3.56
CA VAL A 138 -6.20 -0.26 -2.47
C VAL A 138 -5.09 -0.22 -1.44
N ALA A 139 -4.59 -1.37 -1.02
CA ALA A 139 -3.50 -1.50 -0.09
C ALA A 139 -2.79 -2.85 -0.23
N ARG A 140 -1.55 -2.89 0.23
CA ARG A 140 -0.77 -4.10 0.39
C ARG A 140 -0.28 -4.22 1.82
N PHE A 141 -0.28 -5.42 2.39
CA PHE A 141 0.30 -5.67 3.69
C PHE A 141 1.13 -6.95 3.70
N GLY A 142 2.26 -6.89 4.40
CA GLY A 142 3.24 -7.97 4.42
C GLY A 142 4.15 -7.88 5.64
N VAL A 143 4.84 -9.00 5.91
CA VAL A 143 5.80 -9.10 6.99
C VAL A 143 7.22 -8.93 6.44
N HIS A 144 7.99 -8.09 7.09
CA HIS A 144 9.35 -7.72 6.73
C HIS A 144 10.32 -8.01 7.88
N VAL A 145 11.54 -8.38 7.54
CA VAL A 145 12.62 -8.52 8.54
C VAL A 145 12.93 -7.15 9.15
N ALA A 146 13.15 -7.09 10.46
CA ALA A 146 13.63 -5.88 11.10
C ALA A 146 15.15 -5.77 10.93
N ASN A 147 15.62 -4.59 10.48
CA ASN A 147 17.04 -4.23 10.45
C ASN A 147 17.48 -3.52 11.74
N ASP A 148 16.61 -3.48 12.74
CA ASP A 148 16.83 -2.92 14.07
C ASP A 148 16.21 -3.83 15.15
N ASP A 149 16.01 -3.29 16.36
CA ASP A 149 15.36 -4.00 17.47
C ASP A 149 13.81 -4.00 17.39
N GLY A 150 13.25 -3.48 16.30
CA GLY A 150 11.80 -3.34 16.08
C GLY A 150 11.21 -2.02 16.55
N ARG A 151 12.03 -1.03 16.93
CA ARG A 151 11.54 0.25 17.49
C ARG A 151 11.76 1.45 16.56
N GLY A 152 12.76 1.38 15.70
CA GLY A 152 13.17 2.52 14.85
C GLY A 152 12.50 2.58 13.48
N GLY A 153 11.71 1.57 13.09
CA GLY A 153 11.09 1.53 11.77
C GLY A 153 12.07 1.17 10.64
N ALA A 154 13.22 0.59 10.96
CA ALA A 154 14.17 0.12 9.94
C ALA A 154 13.66 -1.17 9.29
N ILE A 155 12.65 -1.02 8.43
CA ILE A 155 11.97 -2.11 7.72
C ILE A 155 12.90 -2.66 6.64
N GLY A 156 13.22 -3.95 6.74
CA GLY A 156 14.07 -4.65 5.77
C GLY A 156 13.28 -5.30 4.63
N ASN A 157 13.88 -6.33 4.06
CA ASN A 157 13.26 -7.08 2.98
C ASN A 157 12.00 -7.84 3.45
N PRO A 158 11.05 -8.10 2.54
CA PRO A 158 9.94 -9.01 2.82
C PRO A 158 10.45 -10.37 3.30
N VAL A 159 9.75 -10.96 4.26
CA VAL A 159 10.03 -12.32 4.69
C VAL A 159 9.70 -13.28 3.55
N VAL A 160 10.63 -14.18 3.25
CA VAL A 160 10.41 -15.28 2.32
C VAL A 160 10.39 -16.57 3.15
N ASN A 161 9.32 -17.34 3.02
CA ASN A 161 9.15 -18.63 3.65
C ASN A 161 9.00 -19.75 2.61
N ASP A 162 8.70 -20.96 3.04
CA ASP A 162 8.55 -22.11 2.14
C ASP A 162 7.39 -21.96 1.12
N ARG A 163 6.52 -20.98 1.29
CA ARG A 163 5.35 -20.72 0.45
C ARG A 163 5.46 -19.42 -0.36
N GLY A 164 6.59 -18.74 -0.28
CA GLY A 164 6.88 -17.50 -1.01
C GLY A 164 7.00 -16.29 -0.09
N ILE A 165 6.64 -15.11 -0.60
CA ILE A 165 6.69 -13.87 0.16
C ILE A 165 5.56 -13.83 1.19
N ALA A 166 5.88 -13.53 2.45
CA ALA A 166 4.92 -13.37 3.54
C ALA A 166 4.14 -12.05 3.40
N GLN A 167 3.16 -12.05 2.50
CA GLN A 167 2.24 -10.95 2.25
C GLN A 167 0.80 -11.44 2.15
N SER A 168 -0.17 -10.54 2.32
CA SER A 168 -1.57 -10.86 2.06
C SER A 168 -1.82 -11.01 0.57
N PHE A 169 -2.68 -11.96 0.22
CA PHE A 169 -3.24 -12.10 -1.13
C PHE A 169 -4.46 -11.20 -1.34
N LYS A 170 -4.99 -10.59 -0.27
CA LYS A 170 -6.10 -9.65 -0.40
C LYS A 170 -5.59 -8.33 -0.95
N THR A 171 -5.97 -8.04 -2.19
CA THR A 171 -5.61 -6.82 -2.91
C THR A 171 -6.83 -5.99 -3.28
N THR A 172 -8.05 -6.50 -3.01
CA THR A 172 -9.31 -5.87 -3.36
C THR A 172 -10.18 -5.64 -2.12
N PHE A 173 -10.86 -4.50 -2.08
CA PHE A 173 -11.56 -4.00 -0.90
C PHE A 173 -12.91 -3.37 -1.26
N CYS A 174 -13.88 -3.48 -0.36
CA CYS A 174 -15.14 -2.74 -0.37
C CYS A 174 -14.98 -1.50 0.49
N LEU A 175 -14.86 -0.32 -0.10
CA LEU A 175 -14.54 0.93 0.59
C LEU A 175 -15.79 1.61 1.12
N ILE A 176 -15.84 1.85 2.43
CA ILE A 176 -16.96 2.53 3.11
C ILE A 176 -16.49 3.44 4.25
N ASP A 177 -17.34 4.36 4.67
CA ASP A 177 -17.18 5.18 5.86
C ASP A 177 -17.56 4.35 7.10
N TRP A 178 -16.57 3.66 7.69
CA TRP A 178 -16.84 2.77 8.83
C TRP A 178 -16.81 3.49 10.17
N VAL A 179 -15.73 4.24 10.44
CA VAL A 179 -15.55 4.95 11.70
C VAL A 179 -14.85 6.29 11.47
N PRO A 180 -15.29 7.39 12.13
CA PRO A 180 -14.61 8.68 11.98
C PRO A 180 -13.24 8.66 12.68
N ILE A 181 -12.29 9.44 12.14
CA ILE A 181 -11.03 9.74 12.83
C ILE A 181 -11.34 10.64 14.03
N GLU A 182 -10.77 10.34 15.19
CA GLU A 182 -10.96 11.15 16.39
C GLU A 182 -10.34 12.54 16.27
N GLY A 183 -10.97 13.51 16.94
CA GLY A 183 -10.47 14.90 16.96
C GLY A 183 -10.76 15.70 15.70
N GLN A 184 -11.37 15.14 14.69
CA GLN A 184 -11.85 15.90 13.52
C GLN A 184 -13.03 16.78 13.95
N LYS A 185 -12.89 18.11 13.78
CA LYS A 185 -13.85 19.11 14.28
C LYS A 185 -15.27 19.01 13.71
N LYS A 186 -15.44 18.33 12.63
CA LYS A 186 -16.75 18.04 12.03
C LYS A 186 -16.55 16.87 11.07
N THR A 187 -16.97 15.71 11.49
CA THR A 187 -17.05 14.56 10.62
C THR A 187 -18.16 14.82 9.63
N PRO A 188 -17.93 14.77 8.32
CA PRO A 188 -18.99 14.83 7.34
C PRO A 188 -20.01 13.71 7.58
N GLU A 189 -21.21 13.86 7.08
CA GLU A 189 -22.18 12.77 7.05
C GLU A 189 -21.58 11.58 6.28
N VAL A 190 -22.00 10.36 6.63
CA VAL A 190 -21.61 9.14 5.93
C VAL A 190 -22.06 9.26 4.47
N THR A 191 -21.12 9.20 3.55
CA THR A 191 -21.39 9.22 2.11
C THR A 191 -21.33 7.82 1.52
N TYR A 192 -20.32 7.04 1.97
CA TYR A 192 -20.04 5.71 1.47
C TYR A 192 -20.46 4.69 2.54
N TRP A 193 -21.59 4.01 2.33
CA TRP A 193 -22.16 3.13 3.35
C TRP A 193 -22.39 1.68 2.87
N ALA A 194 -22.25 1.42 1.57
CA ALA A 194 -22.51 0.13 0.98
C ALA A 194 -21.60 -0.17 -0.21
N CYS A 195 -21.41 -1.44 -0.49
CA CYS A 195 -20.72 -1.95 -1.67
C CYS A 195 -21.56 -2.96 -2.44
N ASP A 196 -22.86 -3.01 -2.16
CA ASP A 196 -23.78 -3.91 -2.85
C ASP A 196 -23.97 -3.54 -4.33
N ARG A 197 -24.75 -4.34 -5.05
CA ARG A 197 -24.98 -4.13 -6.48
C ARG A 197 -25.64 -2.80 -6.82
N THR A 198 -26.29 -2.16 -5.86
CA THR A 198 -27.00 -0.90 -6.05
C THR A 198 -26.14 0.30 -5.70
N ALA A 199 -24.98 0.10 -5.06
CA ALA A 199 -24.06 1.18 -4.72
C ALA A 199 -23.39 1.71 -6.01
N PRO A 200 -23.70 2.95 -6.44
CA PRO A 200 -23.18 3.51 -7.69
C PRO A 200 -21.68 3.87 -7.57
N TYR A 201 -21.15 3.91 -6.36
CA TYR A 201 -19.78 4.29 -6.05
C TYR A 201 -19.35 3.76 -4.69
N GLN A 202 -18.05 3.71 -4.48
CA GLN A 202 -17.40 3.38 -3.22
C GLN A 202 -16.39 4.46 -2.86
N GLY A 203 -15.94 4.48 -1.62
CA GLY A 203 -14.92 5.43 -1.21
C GLY A 203 -14.77 5.59 0.27
N VAL A 204 -13.98 6.60 0.66
CA VAL A 204 -13.80 7.01 2.05
C VAL A 204 -13.88 8.53 2.13
N SER A 205 -14.84 9.03 2.89
CA SER A 205 -15.00 10.46 3.14
C SER A 205 -13.82 11.04 3.91
N VAL A 206 -13.60 12.35 3.78
CA VAL A 206 -12.57 13.04 4.57
C VAL A 206 -12.84 12.89 6.06
N GLY A 207 -11.85 12.41 6.80
CA GLY A 207 -11.94 12.19 8.24
C GLY A 207 -12.58 10.86 8.63
N TRP A 208 -12.71 9.92 7.69
CA TRP A 208 -13.21 8.58 7.94
C TRP A 208 -12.12 7.53 7.76
N ILE A 209 -12.33 6.37 8.38
CA ILE A 209 -11.53 5.16 8.28
C ILE A 209 -12.43 4.04 7.77
N ASP A 210 -11.99 3.33 6.76
CA ASP A 210 -12.49 2.02 6.39
C ASP A 210 -11.63 0.95 7.07
N GLN A 211 -12.24 0.02 7.83
CA GLN A 211 -11.52 -0.97 8.62
C GLN A 211 -11.89 -2.39 8.22
N TYR A 212 -10.90 -3.27 8.23
CA TYR A 212 -11.04 -4.70 7.96
C TYR A 212 -10.60 -5.51 9.17
N HIS A 213 -11.56 -6.13 9.85
CA HIS A 213 -11.31 -6.90 11.06
C HIS A 213 -10.57 -8.21 10.76
N HIS A 214 -9.72 -8.66 11.67
CA HIS A 214 -8.90 -9.87 11.52
C HIS A 214 -9.70 -11.14 11.26
N SER A 215 -11.00 -11.20 11.55
CA SER A 215 -11.85 -12.35 11.27
C SER A 215 -12.29 -12.46 9.82
N LEU A 216 -12.16 -11.37 9.04
CA LEU A 216 -12.57 -11.37 7.64
C LEU A 216 -11.63 -12.20 6.78
N GLU A 217 -12.16 -12.71 5.68
CA GLU A 217 -11.38 -13.45 4.68
C GLU A 217 -10.24 -12.58 4.12
N GLY A 218 -9.06 -13.19 3.94
CA GLY A 218 -7.88 -12.52 3.43
C GLY A 218 -7.15 -11.60 4.42
N GLN A 219 -7.69 -11.41 5.67
CA GLN A 219 -6.99 -10.66 6.71
C GLN A 219 -5.96 -11.52 7.43
N GLU A 220 -5.09 -12.16 6.64
CA GLU A 220 -4.04 -13.06 7.15
C GLU A 220 -2.79 -13.08 6.26
N ILE A 221 -1.67 -13.40 6.88
CA ILE A 221 -0.38 -13.62 6.22
C ILE A 221 0.16 -14.97 6.66
N ASP A 222 0.61 -15.79 5.72
CA ASP A 222 1.23 -17.08 6.00
C ASP A 222 2.68 -16.87 6.46
N LEU A 223 2.97 -17.26 7.69
CA LEU A 223 4.30 -17.25 8.30
C LEU A 223 4.89 -18.65 8.50
N THR A 224 4.30 -19.68 7.87
CA THR A 224 4.77 -21.06 8.00
C THR A 224 6.26 -21.16 7.66
N GLY A 225 7.06 -21.68 8.61
CA GLY A 225 8.49 -21.82 8.45
C GLY A 225 9.30 -20.53 8.63
N ALA A 226 8.67 -19.39 8.92
CA ALA A 226 9.39 -18.16 9.21
C ALA A 226 10.33 -18.36 10.44
N PRO A 227 11.59 -17.92 10.37
CA PRO A 227 12.52 -18.01 11.49
C PRO A 227 12.05 -17.23 12.71
N VAL A 228 12.51 -17.59 13.90
CA VAL A 228 12.34 -16.74 15.08
C VAL A 228 13.12 -15.44 14.88
N GLY A 229 12.54 -14.30 15.28
CA GLY A 229 13.18 -13.01 15.01
C GLY A 229 12.29 -11.82 15.31
N VAL A 230 12.76 -10.63 14.95
CA VAL A 230 12.00 -9.39 15.02
C VAL A 230 11.54 -9.02 13.61
N TYR A 231 10.28 -8.63 13.51
CA TYR A 231 9.62 -8.36 12.24
C TYR A 231 8.76 -7.10 12.30
N TYR A 232 8.56 -6.50 11.15
CA TYR A 232 7.58 -5.45 10.91
C TYR A 232 6.43 -6.00 10.08
N LEU A 233 5.21 -5.90 10.59
CA LEU A 233 4.01 -5.97 9.77
C LEU A 233 3.76 -4.58 9.21
N LYS A 234 3.94 -4.43 7.90
CA LYS A 234 3.79 -3.18 7.15
C LYS A 234 2.46 -3.20 6.39
N VAL A 235 1.71 -2.13 6.47
CA VAL A 235 0.56 -1.81 5.61
C VAL A 235 0.92 -0.60 4.78
N HIS A 236 0.67 -0.65 3.47
CA HIS A 236 0.95 0.43 2.53
C HIS A 236 -0.30 0.71 1.71
N ALA A 237 -0.95 1.85 1.96
CA ALA A 237 -2.06 2.36 1.16
C ALA A 237 -1.53 2.80 -0.20
N ASN A 238 -2.30 2.59 -1.27
CA ASN A 238 -1.92 2.98 -2.63
C ASN A 238 -0.49 2.55 -3.03
N ASP A 239 -0.06 1.34 -2.64
CA ASP A 239 1.30 0.82 -2.87
C ASP A 239 1.66 0.79 -4.37
N ASP A 240 0.68 0.57 -5.23
CA ASP A 240 0.84 0.55 -6.70
C ASP A 240 0.83 1.98 -7.32
N GLY A 241 0.55 3.03 -6.53
CA GLY A 241 0.52 4.43 -6.97
C GLY A 241 -0.54 4.74 -8.01
N VAL A 242 -1.66 4.01 -8.01
CA VAL A 242 -2.72 4.14 -9.02
C VAL A 242 -3.75 5.22 -8.70
N PHE A 243 -3.85 5.65 -7.45
CA PHE A 243 -4.79 6.69 -7.03
C PHE A 243 -4.10 8.05 -6.95
N VAL A 244 -4.81 9.08 -7.38
CA VAL A 244 -4.41 10.49 -7.18
C VAL A 244 -4.65 10.86 -5.72
N GLU A 245 -3.65 11.42 -5.08
CA GLU A 245 -3.69 11.86 -3.69
C GLU A 245 -2.69 12.99 -3.41
N THR A 246 -2.90 13.73 -2.34
CA THR A 246 -2.10 14.90 -1.98
C THR A 246 -0.63 14.56 -1.73
N THR A 247 -0.36 13.44 -1.04
CA THR A 247 1.00 12.95 -0.77
C THR A 247 1.00 11.45 -0.55
N THR A 248 2.10 10.79 -0.89
CA THR A 248 2.32 9.36 -0.65
C THR A 248 3.32 9.11 0.48
N SER A 249 3.82 10.16 1.12
CA SER A 249 4.86 10.05 2.14
C SER A 249 4.37 9.48 3.48
N ASP A 250 3.07 9.45 3.70
CA ASP A 250 2.40 8.99 4.92
C ASP A 250 1.47 7.77 4.70
N ASN A 251 1.59 7.12 3.54
CA ASN A 251 0.78 5.94 3.17
C ASN A 251 1.15 4.67 3.96
N VAL A 252 2.27 4.67 4.69
CA VAL A 252 2.79 3.49 5.36
C VAL A 252 2.56 3.55 6.86
N ALA A 253 1.92 2.52 7.39
CA ALA A 253 1.90 2.25 8.82
C ALA A 253 2.46 0.85 9.10
N TRP A 254 2.98 0.67 10.32
CA TRP A 254 3.55 -0.61 10.72
C TRP A 254 3.36 -0.88 12.21
N ARG A 255 3.41 -2.17 12.53
CA ARG A 255 3.55 -2.69 13.90
C ARG A 255 4.66 -3.72 13.91
N SER A 256 5.59 -3.59 14.85
CA SER A 256 6.65 -4.57 15.01
C SER A 256 6.30 -5.61 16.06
N PHE A 257 6.82 -6.81 15.87
CA PHE A 257 6.63 -7.92 16.79
C PHE A 257 7.84 -8.86 16.79
N ARG A 258 7.98 -9.59 17.89
CA ARG A 258 8.93 -10.71 18.00
C ARG A 258 8.18 -12.02 17.80
N LEU A 259 8.62 -12.80 16.82
CA LEU A 259 8.20 -14.18 16.63
C LEU A 259 9.10 -15.10 17.44
N THR A 260 8.51 -15.94 18.27
CA THR A 260 9.16 -17.00 19.05
C THR A 260 8.41 -18.28 18.88
N ARG A 261 8.97 -19.37 19.43
CA ARG A 261 8.30 -20.68 19.50
C ARG A 261 8.26 -21.19 20.93
N ASP A 262 7.15 -21.78 21.32
CA ASP A 262 7.04 -22.45 22.62
C ASP A 262 7.78 -23.82 22.62
N SER A 263 7.73 -24.53 23.73
CA SER A 263 8.37 -25.83 23.89
C SER A 263 7.84 -26.93 22.95
N ASN A 264 6.63 -26.72 22.41
CA ASN A 264 5.99 -27.63 21.44
C ASN A 264 6.22 -27.17 19.99
N GLY A 265 7.03 -26.10 19.77
CA GLY A 265 7.30 -25.52 18.47
C GLY A 265 6.21 -24.58 17.94
N ASN A 266 5.14 -24.32 18.69
CA ASN A 266 4.07 -23.43 18.23
C ASN A 266 4.53 -21.97 18.19
N PRO A 267 4.14 -21.22 17.15
CA PRO A 267 4.50 -19.82 17.03
C PRO A 267 3.79 -18.97 18.08
N LYS A 268 4.53 -17.99 18.59
CA LYS A 268 4.05 -16.94 19.50
C LYS A 268 4.58 -15.59 19.07
N ILE A 269 3.75 -14.56 19.21
CA ILE A 269 4.16 -13.19 18.93
C ILE A 269 4.11 -12.33 20.19
N THR A 270 5.07 -11.41 20.30
CA THR A 270 5.09 -10.36 21.32
C THR A 270 5.23 -9.02 20.60
N LEU A 271 4.29 -8.12 20.79
CA LEU A 271 4.31 -6.79 20.19
C LEU A 271 5.43 -5.94 20.81
N ILE A 272 6.07 -5.10 19.98
CA ILE A 272 7.21 -4.27 20.38
C ILE A 272 6.88 -2.78 20.28
N ALA A 273 6.55 -2.29 19.07
CA ALA A 273 6.31 -0.88 18.78
C ALA A 273 5.38 -0.69 17.58
N THR A 274 5.02 0.58 17.34
CA THR A 274 4.22 1.00 16.18
C THR A 274 4.88 2.14 15.46
N SER A 275 4.49 2.36 14.19
CA SER A 275 4.74 3.63 13.52
C SER A 275 4.10 4.79 14.29
N PRO A 276 4.63 6.02 14.15
CA PRO A 276 3.94 7.20 14.64
C PRO A 276 2.51 7.29 14.07
N CYS A 277 1.58 7.73 14.89
CA CYS A 277 0.18 7.87 14.53
C CYS A 277 -0.43 9.09 15.20
N SER A 278 -1.46 9.69 14.57
CA SER A 278 -1.96 11.01 14.94
C SER A 278 -3.10 11.01 15.96
N SER A 279 -3.75 9.88 16.19
CA SER A 279 -4.86 9.72 17.14
C SER A 279 -5.00 8.26 17.56
N PRO A 280 -5.74 7.94 18.64
CA PRO A 280 -5.96 6.56 19.08
C PRO A 280 -6.47 5.66 17.96
N ARG A 281 -7.45 6.08 17.18
CA ARG A 281 -7.96 5.27 16.05
C ARG A 281 -6.94 5.07 14.93
N MET A 282 -6.14 6.08 14.63
CA MET A 282 -5.02 5.92 13.67
C MET A 282 -3.93 4.99 14.22
N CYS A 283 -3.81 4.87 15.54
CA CYS A 283 -2.92 3.92 16.22
C CYS A 283 -3.50 2.50 16.32
N GLY A 284 -4.69 2.26 15.79
CA GLY A 284 -5.38 0.98 15.91
C GLY A 284 -5.99 0.73 17.29
N GLU A 285 -6.32 1.81 18.01
CA GLU A 285 -6.95 1.79 19.33
C GLU A 285 -8.40 2.30 19.20
N ASP A 286 -9.27 1.91 20.15
CA ASP A 286 -10.66 2.37 20.25
C ASP A 286 -11.49 2.25 18.96
N LEU A 287 -11.17 1.23 18.15
CA LEU A 287 -11.91 0.92 16.93
C LEU A 287 -12.97 -0.14 17.19
N PRO A 288 -14.23 0.09 16.81
CA PRO A 288 -15.26 -0.93 16.91
C PRO A 288 -14.95 -2.08 15.94
N ASN A 289 -15.32 -3.28 16.33
CA ASN A 289 -15.25 -4.42 15.41
C ASN A 289 -16.28 -4.23 14.27
N ARG A 290 -15.84 -4.48 13.05
CA ARG A 290 -16.69 -4.47 11.86
C ARG A 290 -17.39 -5.81 11.67
#